data_fb69970d879cf64a78bf111927e89692
#
_entry.id   fb69970d879cf64a78bf111927e89692
#
_cell.length_a   1.000
_cell.length_b   1.000
_cell.length_c   1.000
_cell.angle_alpha   90.00
_cell.angle_beta   90.00
_cell.angle_gamma   90.00
#
_symmetry.space_group_name_H-M   'P 1'
#
loop_
_entity.id
_entity.type
_entity.pdbx_description
1 polymer ?
#
loop_
_entity_poly.entity_id
_entity_poly.type
_entity_poly.pdbx_seq_one_letter_code
_entity_poly.pdbx_strand_id
1 'polypeptide(L)' 'MEDKLLGAAVSAFEEIRSIRNLRKKPGTSELLDWVNALQLGGISGEVLEKELPFPGVLLKKDEDLDALKKHRFL' A
#
# COMPACT_ATOMS: atom_id res chain seq x y z
N MET A 1 8.73 -13.87 -6.08
CA MET A 1 8.10 -12.56 -6.36
C MET A 1 8.94 -11.79 -7.37
N GLU A 2 8.31 -11.07 -8.26
CA GLU A 2 8.99 -10.22 -9.21
C GLU A 2 9.70 -9.06 -8.51
N ASP A 3 10.93 -8.78 -8.88
CA ASP A 3 11.74 -7.73 -8.24
C ASP A 3 11.09 -6.35 -8.38
N LYS A 4 10.50 -6.07 -9.53
CA LYS A 4 9.83 -4.78 -9.75
C LYS A 4 8.62 -4.63 -8.83
N LEU A 5 7.86 -5.70 -8.65
CA LEU A 5 6.71 -5.66 -7.75
C LEU A 5 7.15 -5.44 -6.31
N LEU A 6 8.19 -6.14 -5.89
CA LEU A 6 8.71 -6.00 -4.52
C LEU A 6 9.18 -4.57 -4.27
N GLY A 7 9.97 -4.02 -5.19
CA GLY A 7 10.45 -2.65 -5.06
C GLY A 7 9.32 -1.62 -5.02
N ALA A 8 8.33 -1.79 -5.90
CA ALA A 8 7.18 -0.89 -5.92
C ALA A 8 6.35 -1.00 -4.64
N ALA A 9 6.19 -2.22 -4.11
CA ALA A 9 5.45 -2.43 -2.87
C ALA A 9 6.15 -1.76 -1.67
N VAL A 10 7.47 -1.92 -1.58
CA VAL A 10 8.23 -1.30 -0.50
C VAL A 10 8.17 0.23 -0.60
N SER A 11 8.31 0.77 -1.80
CA SER A 11 8.24 2.22 -2.02
C SER A 11 6.87 2.77 -1.63
N ALA A 12 5.80 2.09 -2.03
CA ALA A 12 4.45 2.49 -1.68
C ALA A 12 4.22 2.42 -0.17
N PHE A 13 4.72 1.38 0.47
CA PHE A 13 4.61 1.20 1.91
C PHE A 13 5.30 2.36 2.65
N GLU A 14 6.51 2.72 2.23
CA GLU A 14 7.24 3.83 2.86
C GLU A 14 6.53 5.17 2.63
N GLU A 15 5.99 5.37 1.44
CA GLU A 15 5.20 6.57 1.14
C GLU A 15 4.00 6.68 2.07
N ILE A 16 3.28 5.57 2.26
CA ILE A 16 2.12 5.55 3.14
C ILE A 16 2.53 5.87 4.57
N ARG A 17 3.62 5.30 5.04
CA ARG A 17 4.10 5.56 6.40
C ARG A 17 4.54 7.01 6.61
N SER A 18 4.82 7.73 5.54
CA SER A 18 5.20 9.14 5.63
C SER A 18 3.99 10.08 5.74
N ILE A 19 2.78 9.58 5.56
CA ILE A 19 1.56 10.39 5.67
C ILE A 19 1.36 10.80 7.14
N ARG A 20 1.29 12.10 7.39
CA ARG A 20 1.26 12.62 8.77
C ARG A 20 -0.06 12.36 9.50
N ASN A 21 -1.15 12.26 8.76
CA ASN A 21 -2.49 12.21 9.36
C ASN A 21 -2.98 10.81 9.68
N LEU A 22 -2.14 9.80 9.51
CA LEU A 22 -2.55 8.43 9.79
C LEU A 22 -2.70 8.21 11.29
N ARG A 23 -3.84 7.66 11.68
CA ARG A 23 -4.08 7.28 13.07
C ARG A 23 -3.28 6.04 13.45
N LYS A 24 -3.17 5.13 12.50
CA LYS A 24 -2.39 3.91 12.70
C LYS A 24 -1.59 3.60 11.44
N LYS A 25 -0.30 3.77 11.52
CA LYS A 25 0.58 3.45 10.39
C LYS A 25 0.68 1.94 10.22
N PRO A 26 0.74 1.45 8.97
CA PRO A 26 0.89 0.02 8.73
C PRO A 26 2.26 -0.46 9.22
N GLY A 27 2.29 -1.63 9.80
CA GLY A 27 3.53 -2.27 10.26
C GLY A 27 3.97 -3.36 9.30
N THR A 28 5.01 -4.09 9.70
CA THR A 28 5.56 -5.17 8.88
C THR A 28 4.53 -6.26 8.59
N SER A 29 3.68 -6.57 9.57
CA SER A 29 2.64 -7.59 9.37
C SER A 29 1.68 -7.19 8.26
N GLU A 30 1.24 -5.95 8.25
CA GLU A 30 0.36 -5.43 7.20
C GLU A 30 1.05 -5.43 5.85
N LEU A 31 2.35 -5.11 5.82
CA LEU A 31 3.12 -5.16 4.58
C LEU A 31 3.14 -6.57 4.02
N LEU A 32 3.43 -7.57 4.86
CA LEU A 32 3.49 -8.96 4.42
C LEU A 32 2.14 -9.45 3.91
N ASP A 33 1.06 -9.13 4.61
CA ASP A 33 -0.29 -9.47 4.18
C ASP A 33 -0.62 -8.83 2.84
N TRP A 34 -0.23 -7.56 2.68
CA TRP A 34 -0.49 -6.83 1.44
C TRP A 34 0.29 -7.41 0.26
N VAL A 35 1.58 -7.69 0.47
CA VAL A 35 2.41 -8.31 -0.56
C VAL A 35 1.82 -9.65 -1.00
N ASN A 36 1.35 -10.45 -0.05
CA ASN A 36 0.71 -11.71 -0.35
C ASN A 36 -0.57 -11.51 -1.18
N ALA A 37 -1.38 -10.51 -0.83
CA ALA A 37 -2.57 -10.17 -1.60
C ALA A 37 -2.23 -9.74 -3.02
N LEU A 38 -1.16 -8.96 -3.19
CA LEU A 38 -0.71 -8.53 -4.51
C LEU A 38 -0.33 -9.72 -5.38
N GLN A 39 0.37 -10.68 -4.81
CA GLN A 39 0.76 -11.88 -5.54
C GLN A 39 -0.44 -12.73 -5.93
N LEU A 40 -1.36 -12.95 -4.99
CA LEU A 40 -2.57 -13.72 -5.25
C LEU A 40 -3.48 -13.06 -6.29
N GLY A 41 -3.49 -11.72 -6.31
CA GLY A 41 -4.27 -10.98 -7.29
C GLY A 41 -3.59 -10.82 -8.65
N GLY A 42 -2.36 -11.31 -8.80
CA GLY A 42 -1.64 -11.18 -10.06
C GLY A 42 -1.25 -9.74 -10.40
N ILE A 43 -1.05 -8.90 -9.39
CA ILE A 43 -0.72 -7.49 -9.59
C ILE A 43 0.74 -7.36 -10.04
N SER A 44 0.97 -6.55 -11.09
CA SER A 44 2.32 -6.27 -11.56
C SER A 44 2.86 -4.99 -10.92
N GLY A 45 4.17 -4.81 -10.96
CA GLY A 45 4.78 -3.59 -10.47
C GLY A 45 4.31 -2.34 -11.20
N GLU A 46 4.01 -2.47 -12.48
CA GLU A 46 3.49 -1.35 -13.28
C GLU A 46 2.12 -0.89 -12.80
N VAL A 47 1.24 -1.83 -12.49
CA VAL A 47 -0.08 -1.50 -11.95
C VAL A 47 0.07 -0.81 -10.60
N LEU A 48 0.99 -1.31 -9.77
CA LEU A 48 1.20 -0.76 -8.45
C LEU A 48 1.73 0.69 -8.49
N GLU A 49 2.50 1.03 -9.50
CA GLU A 49 2.98 2.39 -9.67
C GLU A 49 1.85 3.38 -9.98
N LYS A 50 0.80 2.92 -10.64
CA LYS A 50 -0.31 3.78 -11.07
C LYS A 50 -1.44 3.84 -10.06
N GLU A 51 -1.67 2.77 -9.35
CA GLU A 51 -2.77 2.69 -8.38
C GLU A 51 -2.35 1.83 -7.20
N LEU A 52 -3.10 1.94 -6.11
CA LEU A 52 -2.80 1.20 -4.89
C LEU A 52 -3.89 0.16 -4.66
N PRO A 53 -3.70 -1.09 -5.14
CA PRO A 53 -4.71 -2.12 -4.93
C PRO A 53 -4.72 -2.60 -3.48
N PHE A 54 -5.88 -3.06 -3.05
CA PHE A 54 -6.10 -3.63 -1.70
C PHE A 54 -5.62 -2.73 -0.57
N PRO A 55 -5.98 -1.44 -0.58
CA PRO A 55 -5.48 -0.53 0.47
C PRO A 55 -6.01 -0.90 1.85
N GLY A 56 -7.14 -1.59 1.94
CA GLY A 56 -7.71 -2.02 3.21
C GLY A 56 -6.87 -3.06 3.95
N VAL A 57 -5.93 -3.71 3.26
CA VAL A 57 -5.00 -4.63 3.92
C VAL A 57 -3.96 -3.85 4.71
N LEU A 58 -3.53 -2.70 4.19
CA LEU A 58 -2.56 -1.85 4.86
C LEU A 58 -3.18 -0.93 5.90
N LEU A 59 -4.31 -0.33 5.58
CA LEU A 59 -4.97 0.65 6.45
C LEU A 59 -6.33 0.14 6.86
N LYS A 60 -6.51 -0.11 8.14
CA LYS A 60 -7.72 -0.71 8.68
C LYS A 60 -8.79 0.31 9.06
N LYS A 61 -8.42 1.58 9.18
CA LYS A 61 -9.34 2.63 9.60
C LYS A 61 -9.81 3.45 8.39
N ASP A 62 -11.08 3.77 8.34
CA ASP A 62 -11.66 4.54 7.24
C ASP A 62 -11.00 5.92 7.09
N GLU A 63 -10.69 6.55 8.21
CA GLU A 63 -10.02 7.86 8.20
C GLU A 63 -8.66 7.78 7.53
N ASP A 64 -7.95 6.68 7.75
CA ASP A 64 -6.62 6.48 7.17
C ASP A 64 -6.73 6.21 5.67
N LEU A 65 -7.76 5.48 5.24
CA LEU A 65 -8.01 5.28 3.82
C LEU A 65 -8.33 6.60 3.12
N ASP A 66 -9.11 7.47 3.76
CA ASP A 66 -9.41 8.79 3.22
C ASP A 66 -8.15 9.65 3.11
N ALA A 67 -7.29 9.60 4.13
CA ALA A 67 -6.02 10.33 4.11
C ALA A 67 -5.13 9.87 2.95
N LEU A 68 -5.11 8.56 2.70
CA LEU A 68 -4.35 8.00 1.60
C LEU A 68 -4.87 8.49 0.25
N LYS A 69 -6.19 8.48 0.07
CA LYS A 69 -6.80 8.96 -1.17
C LYS A 69 -6.44 10.41 -1.45
N LYS A 70 -6.49 11.25 -0.43
CA LYS A 70 -6.13 12.67 -0.57
C LYS A 70 -4.66 12.85 -0.88
N HIS A 71 -3.81 12.02 -0.31
CA HIS A 71 -2.37 12.11 -0.50
C HIS A 71 -1.94 11.67 -1.90
N ARG A 72 -2.49 10.56 -2.39
CA ARG A 72 -1.98 9.90 -3.60
C ARG A 72 -2.77 10.22 -4.87
N PHE A 73 -4.06 10.49 -4.76
CA PHE A 73 -4.94 10.58 -5.92
C PHE A 73 -5.63 11.93 -6.08
N LEU A 74 -5.14 12.93 -5.41
CA LEU A 74 -5.56 14.30 -5.68
C LEU A 74 -4.80 14.83 -6.90
#